data_1db3732be37c81539bca568ec9be3ad8
#
_entry.id   1db3732be37c81539bca568ec9be3ad8
#
_cell.length_a   1.000
_cell.length_b   1.000
_cell.length_c   1.000
_cell.angle_alpha   90.00
_cell.angle_beta   90.00
_cell.angle_gamma   90.00
#
_symmetry.space_group_name_H-M   'P 1'
#
loop_
_entity.id
_entity.type
_entity.pdbx_description
1 polymer ?
#
loop_
_entity_poly.entity_id
_entity_poly.type
_entity_poly.pdbx_seq_one_letter_code
_entity_poly.pdbx_strand_id
1 'polypeptide(L)'
;MFRVLTIIVFLTLVVGGFLLAILNDEYRIVDTLKKRFLTSTTSLKGEACFAALDERDVKFKKLGKAGTDLCPVLDAVKIRNFPNTKMSGAVTLNCNTALNIADWFEEIEAKDVQHMGSYNCRKIANTDIWSQHSFGTALDIASINGASLKKDWFTDSTKSEYLREAAFVACDYFANVLTPDYNAAHHDHFHLDHAPRYSSCDPEWYTFLRLQYRKLKTLF
;
A
#
# COMPACT_ATOMS: atom_id res chain seq x y z
N MET A 1 -8.17 45.32 -32.04
CA MET A 1 -7.51 44.12 -32.56
C MET A 1 -6.60 43.46 -31.50
N PHE A 2 -5.71 44.17 -30.84
CA PHE A 2 -4.79 43.58 -29.82
C PHE A 2 -5.47 42.86 -28.68
N ARG A 3 -6.55 43.40 -28.08
CA ARG A 3 -7.25 42.76 -26.94
C ARG A 3 -7.92 41.42 -27.28
N VAL A 4 -8.44 41.27 -28.50
CA VAL A 4 -9.07 40.01 -28.94
C VAL A 4 -8.02 38.93 -29.15
N LEU A 5 -6.85 39.28 -29.72
CA LEU A 5 -5.75 38.32 -29.91
C LEU A 5 -5.20 37.82 -28.58
N THR A 6 -5.06 38.71 -27.57
CA THR A 6 -4.61 38.33 -26.22
C THR A 6 -5.58 37.38 -25.53
N ILE A 7 -6.89 37.60 -25.68
CA ILE A 7 -7.91 36.70 -25.10
C ILE A 7 -7.89 35.33 -25.78
N ILE A 8 -7.74 35.26 -27.09
CA ILE A 8 -7.66 34.00 -27.84
C ILE A 8 -6.41 33.21 -27.43
N VAL A 9 -5.24 33.85 -27.34
CA VAL A 9 -4.00 33.20 -26.88
C VAL A 9 -4.14 32.68 -25.45
N PHE A 10 -4.74 33.46 -24.55
CA PHE A 10 -4.97 33.02 -23.17
C PHE A 10 -5.91 31.81 -23.10
N LEU A 11 -7.02 31.81 -23.84
CA LEU A 11 -7.97 30.69 -23.90
C LEU A 11 -7.32 29.44 -24.50
N THR A 12 -6.49 29.54 -25.52
CA THR A 12 -5.79 28.37 -26.09
C THR A 12 -4.76 27.80 -25.13
N LEU A 13 -4.06 28.61 -24.37
CA LEU A 13 -3.13 28.15 -23.34
C LEU A 13 -3.85 27.44 -22.18
N VAL A 14 -4.98 27.97 -21.72
CA VAL A 14 -5.79 27.38 -20.66
C VAL A 14 -6.40 26.04 -21.11
N VAL A 15 -6.97 25.99 -22.32
CA VAL A 15 -7.54 24.74 -22.87
C VAL A 15 -6.44 23.72 -23.15
N GLY A 16 -5.29 24.14 -23.69
CA GLY A 16 -4.14 23.27 -23.92
C GLY A 16 -3.56 22.71 -22.62
N GLY A 17 -3.45 23.52 -21.57
CA GLY A 17 -3.02 23.09 -20.23
C GLY A 17 -3.99 22.10 -19.60
N PHE A 18 -5.29 22.33 -19.75
CA PHE A 18 -6.34 21.42 -19.25
C PHE A 18 -6.34 20.07 -19.98
N LEU A 19 -6.17 20.07 -21.30
CA LEU A 19 -6.04 18.86 -22.13
C LEU A 19 -4.78 18.06 -21.75
N LEU A 20 -3.64 18.72 -21.56
CA LEU A 20 -2.40 18.08 -21.13
C LEU A 20 -2.54 17.46 -19.73
N ALA A 21 -3.25 18.11 -18.80
CA ALA A 21 -3.53 17.57 -17.48
C ALA A 21 -4.41 16.31 -17.55
N ILE A 22 -5.46 16.32 -18.39
CA ILE A 22 -6.33 15.14 -18.60
C ILE A 22 -5.53 13.98 -19.22
N LEU A 23 -4.73 14.23 -20.26
CA LEU A 23 -3.93 13.20 -20.91
C LEU A 23 -2.88 12.60 -19.97
N ASN A 24 -2.27 13.42 -19.13
CA ASN A 24 -1.31 12.95 -18.12
C ASN A 24 -1.98 12.10 -17.04
N ASP A 25 -3.22 12.42 -16.66
CA ASP A 25 -4.01 11.66 -15.69
C ASP A 25 -4.46 10.30 -16.28
N GLU A 26 -4.89 10.26 -17.56
CA GLU A 26 -5.19 9.01 -18.26
C GLU A 26 -3.95 8.12 -18.40
N TYR A 27 -2.78 8.71 -18.71
CA TYR A 27 -1.53 7.96 -18.81
C TYR A 27 -1.14 7.35 -17.45
N ARG A 28 -1.27 8.09 -16.34
CA ARG A 28 -1.03 7.59 -14.98
C ARG A 28 -2.01 6.49 -14.58
N ILE A 29 -3.28 6.60 -14.98
CA ILE A 29 -4.30 5.56 -14.75
C ILE A 29 -3.95 4.29 -15.51
N VAL A 30 -3.57 4.41 -16.79
CA VAL A 30 -3.18 3.25 -17.61
C VAL A 30 -1.91 2.59 -17.06
N ASP A 31 -0.93 3.38 -16.61
CA ASP A 31 0.31 2.86 -16.02
C ASP A 31 0.04 2.17 -14.66
N THR A 32 -0.81 2.74 -13.83
CA THR A 32 -1.27 2.13 -12.57
C THR A 32 -2.04 0.84 -12.83
N LEU A 33 -2.94 0.83 -13.81
CA LEU A 33 -3.68 -0.38 -14.20
C LEU A 33 -2.75 -1.45 -14.78
N LYS A 34 -1.78 -1.08 -15.63
CA LYS A 34 -0.75 -2.00 -16.11
C LYS A 34 0.10 -2.56 -14.97
N LYS A 35 0.55 -1.71 -14.04
CA LYS A 35 1.32 -2.13 -12.86
C LYS A 35 0.48 -3.10 -12.01
N ARG A 36 -0.80 -2.81 -11.80
CA ARG A 36 -1.74 -3.69 -11.07
C ARG A 36 -1.99 -5.02 -11.79
N PHE A 37 -2.16 -5.00 -13.12
CA PHE A 37 -2.34 -6.22 -13.92
C PHE A 37 -1.07 -7.08 -13.94
N LEU A 38 0.10 -6.47 -14.04
CA LEU A 38 1.39 -7.15 -14.02
C LEU A 38 1.79 -7.66 -12.64
N THR A 39 1.47 -6.94 -11.55
CA THR A 39 1.76 -7.36 -10.18
C THR A 39 0.74 -8.35 -9.63
N SER A 40 -0.52 -8.32 -10.11
CA SER A 40 -1.59 -9.23 -9.70
C SER A 40 -1.45 -10.66 -10.26
N THR A 41 -0.65 -10.88 -11.31
CA THR A 41 -0.70 -12.14 -12.08
C THR A 41 0.48 -13.08 -11.86
N THR A 42 1.59 -12.67 -11.28
CA THR A 42 2.74 -13.57 -11.05
C THR A 42 3.35 -13.36 -9.68
N SER A 43 2.95 -14.20 -8.73
CA SER A 43 3.72 -14.37 -7.50
C SER A 43 5.13 -14.87 -7.87
N LEU A 44 6.12 -14.01 -7.68
CA LEU A 44 7.53 -14.37 -7.90
C LEU A 44 7.95 -15.39 -6.83
N LYS A 45 8.81 -16.32 -7.19
CA LYS A 45 9.29 -17.38 -6.27
C LYS A 45 10.80 -17.42 -6.23
N GLY A 46 11.33 -17.76 -5.05
CA GLY A 46 12.76 -17.99 -4.85
C GLY A 46 13.62 -16.81 -5.32
N GLU A 47 14.65 -17.10 -6.08
CA GLU A 47 15.65 -16.11 -6.52
C GLU A 47 15.07 -14.96 -7.36
N ALA A 48 14.01 -15.19 -8.14
CA ALA A 48 13.36 -14.13 -8.90
C ALA A 48 12.72 -13.06 -7.98
N CYS A 49 12.12 -13.50 -6.88
CA CYS A 49 11.58 -12.57 -5.90
C CYS A 49 12.69 -11.81 -5.15
N PHE A 50 13.75 -12.50 -4.78
CA PHE A 50 14.89 -11.85 -4.11
C PHE A 50 15.58 -10.83 -5.00
N ALA A 51 15.76 -11.14 -6.29
CA ALA A 51 16.29 -10.20 -7.28
C ALA A 51 15.40 -8.95 -7.39
N ALA A 52 14.09 -9.11 -7.40
CA ALA A 52 13.15 -7.99 -7.44
C ALA A 52 13.20 -7.10 -6.17
N LEU A 53 13.53 -7.65 -5.00
CA LEU A 53 13.81 -6.87 -3.79
C LEU A 53 15.13 -6.10 -3.91
N ASP A 54 16.18 -6.72 -4.48
CA ASP A 54 17.46 -6.07 -4.72
C ASP A 54 17.33 -4.91 -5.73
N GLU A 55 16.53 -5.06 -6.80
CA GLU A 55 16.19 -4.01 -7.76
C GLU A 55 15.51 -2.78 -7.12
N ARG A 56 14.83 -2.97 -6.00
CA ARG A 56 14.21 -1.92 -5.18
C ARG A 56 15.12 -1.40 -4.06
N ASP A 57 16.41 -1.76 -4.06
CA ASP A 57 17.35 -1.41 -2.98
C ASP A 57 16.93 -1.86 -1.57
N VAL A 58 16.01 -2.81 -1.43
CA VAL A 58 15.62 -3.37 -0.13
C VAL A 58 16.77 -4.19 0.43
N LYS A 59 17.25 -3.82 1.61
CA LYS A 59 18.31 -4.58 2.32
C LYS A 59 17.66 -5.66 3.19
N PHE A 60 17.88 -6.91 2.86
CA PHE A 60 17.27 -8.06 3.53
C PHE A 60 18.27 -9.19 3.80
N LYS A 61 17.90 -10.04 4.75
CA LYS A 61 18.55 -11.33 4.95
C LYS A 61 17.63 -12.43 4.42
N LYS A 62 18.12 -13.22 3.46
CA LYS A 62 17.42 -14.43 2.99
C LYS A 62 17.35 -15.42 4.15
N LEU A 63 16.16 -15.91 4.47
CA LEU A 63 15.93 -16.99 5.44
C LEU A 63 15.54 -18.29 4.74
N GLY A 64 15.14 -18.22 3.45
CA GLY A 64 14.62 -19.33 2.68
C GLY A 64 13.28 -19.84 3.26
N LYS A 65 13.28 -21.00 3.92
CA LYS A 65 12.15 -21.47 4.74
C LYS A 65 12.36 -21.03 6.18
N ALA A 66 11.42 -20.26 6.71
CA ALA A 66 11.40 -19.85 8.12
C ALA A 66 10.10 -20.28 8.81
N GLY A 67 10.00 -20.04 10.12
CA GLY A 67 8.82 -20.40 10.90
C GLY A 67 8.86 -21.84 11.42
N THR A 68 7.69 -22.38 11.75
CA THR A 68 7.50 -23.75 12.22
C THR A 68 6.93 -24.64 11.11
N ASP A 69 6.88 -25.95 11.32
CA ASP A 69 6.27 -26.87 10.35
C ASP A 69 4.76 -26.62 10.18
N LEU A 70 4.08 -26.12 11.22
CA LEU A 70 2.66 -25.74 11.15
C LEU A 70 2.45 -24.38 10.48
N CYS A 71 3.43 -23.49 10.54
CA CYS A 71 3.38 -22.12 10.06
C CYS A 71 4.63 -21.78 9.25
N PRO A 72 4.87 -22.45 8.11
CA PRO A 72 6.05 -22.19 7.30
C PRO A 72 5.92 -20.88 6.55
N VAL A 73 6.97 -20.07 6.58
CA VAL A 73 7.13 -18.92 5.69
C VAL A 73 8.05 -19.32 4.56
N LEU A 74 7.51 -19.46 3.37
CA LEU A 74 8.28 -19.78 2.16
C LEU A 74 8.92 -18.51 1.59
N ASP A 75 10.10 -18.64 0.98
CA ASP A 75 10.86 -17.50 0.45
C ASP A 75 10.98 -16.36 1.48
N ALA A 76 11.25 -16.73 2.74
CA ALA A 76 11.26 -15.82 3.85
C ALA A 76 12.44 -14.86 3.80
N VAL A 77 12.15 -13.60 4.09
CA VAL A 77 13.13 -12.52 4.24
C VAL A 77 13.00 -11.84 5.59
N LYS A 78 14.14 -11.41 6.15
CA LYS A 78 14.16 -10.54 7.33
C LYS A 78 14.64 -9.16 6.91
N ILE A 79 13.82 -8.14 7.16
CA ILE A 79 14.06 -6.76 6.77
C ILE A 79 14.08 -5.88 8.01
N ARG A 80 15.05 -4.99 8.13
CA ARG A 80 15.13 -4.01 9.23
C ARG A 80 14.49 -2.68 8.88
N ASN A 81 14.74 -2.21 7.66
CA ASN A 81 14.19 -0.97 7.11
C ASN A 81 13.93 -1.19 5.62
N PHE A 82 12.97 -0.45 5.07
CA PHE A 82 12.78 -0.35 3.62
C PHE A 82 13.53 0.88 3.08
N PRO A 83 13.74 0.99 1.78
CA PRO A 83 14.33 2.19 1.18
C PRO A 83 13.55 3.43 1.61
N ASN A 84 14.29 4.45 2.04
CA ASN A 84 13.73 5.72 2.55
C ASN A 84 12.77 5.60 3.73
N THR A 85 12.51 4.39 4.26
CA THR A 85 11.54 4.12 5.33
C THR A 85 12.21 3.45 6.52
N LYS A 86 12.22 4.14 7.65
CA LYS A 86 12.67 3.60 8.94
C LYS A 86 11.55 2.83 9.61
N MET A 87 11.82 1.60 10.03
CA MET A 87 10.89 0.75 10.76
C MET A 87 11.20 0.74 12.26
N SER A 88 10.18 0.60 13.11
CA SER A 88 10.34 0.45 14.57
C SER A 88 11.09 -0.82 14.97
N GLY A 89 11.08 -1.84 14.13
CA GLY A 89 11.73 -3.12 14.36
C GLY A 89 11.99 -3.88 13.07
N ALA A 90 12.64 -5.03 13.18
CA ALA A 90 12.81 -5.92 12.03
C ALA A 90 11.55 -6.78 11.83
N VAL A 91 11.16 -6.96 10.58
CA VAL A 91 10.03 -7.80 10.17
C VAL A 91 10.53 -9.09 9.50
N THR A 92 9.78 -10.19 9.67
CA THR A 92 9.96 -11.42 8.93
C THR A 92 8.74 -11.62 8.04
N LEU A 93 8.95 -11.68 6.75
CA LEU A 93 7.90 -11.69 5.74
C LEU A 93 8.18 -12.73 4.65
N ASN A 94 7.13 -13.16 3.98
CA ASN A 94 7.26 -13.76 2.67
C ASN A 94 7.77 -12.70 1.68
N CYS A 95 8.59 -13.11 0.72
CA CYS A 95 9.25 -12.19 -0.21
C CYS A 95 8.26 -11.32 -1.02
N ASN A 96 7.15 -11.89 -1.52
CA ASN A 96 6.15 -11.11 -2.27
C ASN A 96 5.45 -10.07 -1.40
N THR A 97 5.17 -10.41 -0.14
CA THR A 97 4.62 -9.44 0.82
C THR A 97 5.60 -8.28 1.05
N ALA A 98 6.90 -8.60 1.15
CA ALA A 98 7.94 -7.58 1.28
C ALA A 98 8.04 -6.67 0.04
N LEU A 99 7.89 -7.21 -1.19
CA LEU A 99 7.81 -6.43 -2.43
C LEU A 99 6.64 -5.44 -2.39
N ASN A 100 5.45 -5.94 -2.07
CA ASN A 100 4.25 -5.11 -2.02
C ASN A 100 4.35 -4.00 -0.96
N ILE A 101 4.97 -4.30 0.18
CA ILE A 101 5.24 -3.29 1.22
C ILE A 101 6.23 -2.24 0.71
N ALA A 102 7.31 -2.64 0.02
CA ALA A 102 8.30 -1.70 -0.52
C ALA A 102 7.66 -0.74 -1.53
N ASP A 103 6.87 -1.27 -2.48
CA ASP A 103 6.19 -0.48 -3.50
C ASP A 103 5.12 0.45 -2.88
N TRP A 104 4.36 -0.04 -1.90
CA TRP A 104 3.37 0.77 -1.20
C TRP A 104 4.01 1.88 -0.37
N PHE A 105 5.10 1.60 0.37
CA PHE A 105 5.81 2.62 1.15
C PHE A 105 6.40 3.72 0.27
N GLU A 106 6.90 3.35 -0.91
CA GLU A 106 7.37 4.33 -1.90
C GLU A 106 6.22 5.23 -2.37
N GLU A 107 5.06 4.66 -2.73
CA GLU A 107 3.92 5.42 -3.27
C GLU A 107 3.31 6.39 -2.25
N ILE A 108 3.25 6.00 -0.96
CA ILE A 108 2.74 6.87 0.12
C ILE A 108 3.82 7.74 0.77
N GLU A 109 5.04 7.73 0.24
CA GLU A 109 6.20 8.47 0.77
C GLU A 109 6.43 8.22 2.28
N ALA A 110 6.36 6.95 2.70
CA ALA A 110 6.60 6.57 4.09
C ALA A 110 8.07 6.83 4.49
N LYS A 111 8.28 7.55 5.59
CA LYS A 111 9.62 7.86 6.16
C LYS A 111 9.87 7.16 7.48
N ASP A 112 8.83 7.05 8.33
CA ASP A 112 8.87 6.38 9.62
C ASP A 112 7.60 5.55 9.83
N VAL A 113 7.76 4.27 10.15
CA VAL A 113 6.67 3.33 10.34
C VAL A 113 6.84 2.58 11.66
N GLN A 114 5.81 2.69 12.51
CA GLN A 114 5.69 1.88 13.72
C GLN A 114 4.81 0.66 13.40
N HIS A 115 5.40 -0.52 13.36
CA HIS A 115 4.65 -1.77 13.16
C HIS A 115 4.38 -2.48 14.50
N MET A 116 3.28 -3.25 14.54
CA MET A 116 2.89 -4.06 15.71
C MET A 116 3.24 -5.53 15.55
N GLY A 117 3.46 -5.99 14.33
CA GLY A 117 3.83 -7.38 14.08
C GLY A 117 3.86 -7.74 12.60
N SER A 118 4.61 -8.80 12.30
CA SER A 118 4.67 -9.47 11.00
C SER A 118 4.44 -10.97 11.17
N TYR A 119 5.48 -11.81 11.18
CA TYR A 119 5.33 -13.25 11.42
C TYR A 119 4.93 -13.55 12.87
N ASN A 120 3.83 -14.33 13.02
CA ASN A 120 3.36 -14.88 14.30
C ASN A 120 2.52 -16.13 14.04
N CYS A 121 3.04 -17.31 14.45
CA CYS A 121 2.36 -18.59 14.25
C CYS A 121 1.17 -18.71 15.21
N ARG A 122 -0.02 -18.30 14.77
CA ARG A 122 -1.26 -18.35 15.54
C ARG A 122 -2.49 -18.46 14.66
N LYS A 123 -3.57 -18.98 15.20
CA LYS A 123 -4.91 -18.88 14.59
C LYS A 123 -5.51 -17.49 14.83
N ILE A 124 -6.49 -17.12 14.02
CA ILE A 124 -7.34 -15.96 14.26
C ILE A 124 -8.14 -16.23 15.56
N ALA A 125 -8.23 -15.22 16.41
CA ALA A 125 -8.91 -15.35 17.71
C ALA A 125 -10.33 -15.91 17.56
N ASN A 126 -10.68 -16.89 18.38
CA ASN A 126 -11.98 -17.58 18.40
C ASN A 126 -12.33 -18.33 17.11
N THR A 127 -11.33 -18.72 16.30
CA THR A 127 -11.53 -19.52 15.08
C THR A 127 -10.49 -20.63 14.95
N ASP A 128 -10.75 -21.59 14.05
CA ASP A 128 -9.77 -22.60 13.63
C ASP A 128 -8.95 -22.20 12.41
N ILE A 129 -9.09 -20.98 11.93
CA ILE A 129 -8.44 -20.45 10.74
C ILE A 129 -7.06 -19.89 11.11
N TRP A 130 -6.02 -20.27 10.36
CA TRP A 130 -4.69 -19.69 10.50
C TRP A 130 -4.67 -18.22 10.09
N SER A 131 -4.07 -17.38 10.93
CA SER A 131 -3.82 -15.97 10.60
C SER A 131 -2.82 -15.86 9.44
N GLN A 132 -2.93 -14.83 8.61
CA GLN A 132 -1.95 -14.53 7.56
C GLN A 132 -0.56 -14.21 8.12
N HIS A 133 -0.49 -13.72 9.35
CA HIS A 133 0.79 -13.59 10.07
C HIS A 133 1.54 -14.92 10.19
N SER A 134 0.83 -16.06 10.26
CA SER A 134 1.43 -17.38 10.37
C SER A 134 2.24 -17.80 9.15
N PHE A 135 2.02 -17.14 8.03
CA PHE A 135 2.69 -17.41 6.76
C PHE A 135 3.60 -16.27 6.30
N GLY A 136 3.80 -15.23 7.15
CA GLY A 136 4.56 -14.04 6.81
C GLY A 136 3.91 -13.19 5.69
N THR A 137 2.61 -13.35 5.48
CA THR A 137 1.84 -12.67 4.43
C THR A 137 0.99 -11.52 4.97
N ALA A 138 1.28 -11.05 6.19
CA ALA A 138 0.62 -9.91 6.81
C ALA A 138 1.60 -8.99 7.55
N LEU A 139 1.19 -7.72 7.67
CA LEU A 139 1.87 -6.70 8.46
C LEU A 139 0.82 -5.84 9.19
N ASP A 140 1.03 -5.64 10.51
CA ASP A 140 0.24 -4.72 11.33
C ASP A 140 1.01 -3.42 11.53
N ILE A 141 0.38 -2.26 11.25
CA ILE A 141 0.97 -0.93 11.31
C ILE A 141 0.19 -0.04 12.26
N ALA A 142 0.87 0.53 13.27
CA ALA A 142 0.27 1.43 14.26
C ALA A 142 0.38 2.92 13.90
N SER A 143 1.45 3.31 13.18
CA SER A 143 1.61 4.70 12.72
C SER A 143 2.51 4.80 11.50
N ILE A 144 2.31 5.85 10.70
CA ILE A 144 3.11 6.20 9.53
C ILE A 144 3.39 7.70 9.59
N ASN A 145 4.66 8.11 9.44
CA ASN A 145 5.07 9.53 9.40
C ASN A 145 4.56 10.34 10.61
N GLY A 146 4.50 9.71 11.80
CA GLY A 146 4.00 10.34 13.01
C GLY A 146 2.46 10.51 13.06
N ALA A 147 1.73 9.99 12.08
CA ALA A 147 0.27 9.85 12.13
C ALA A 147 -0.10 8.51 12.77
N SER A 148 -0.83 8.51 13.87
CA SER A 148 -1.18 7.32 14.66
C SER A 148 -2.59 6.83 14.34
N LEU A 149 -2.75 5.55 13.99
CA LEU A 149 -4.06 4.96 13.70
C LEU A 149 -5.00 5.12 14.92
N LYS A 150 -4.49 4.89 16.12
CA LYS A 150 -5.25 5.00 17.36
C LYS A 150 -5.70 6.42 17.69
N LYS A 151 -4.86 7.42 17.39
CA LYS A 151 -5.10 8.79 17.85
C LYS A 151 -5.70 9.68 16.78
N ASP A 152 -5.27 9.49 15.53
CA ASP A 152 -5.55 10.44 14.46
C ASP A 152 -6.65 9.95 13.50
N TRP A 153 -6.94 8.62 13.42
CA TRP A 153 -7.86 8.04 12.44
C TRP A 153 -9.25 8.68 12.43
N PHE A 154 -9.84 8.89 13.61
CA PHE A 154 -11.19 9.43 13.77
C PHE A 154 -11.23 10.95 13.98
N THR A 155 -10.19 11.68 13.55
CA THR A 155 -10.12 13.14 13.64
C THR A 155 -10.27 13.79 12.26
N ASP A 156 -10.62 15.09 12.25
CA ASP A 156 -10.64 15.92 11.04
C ASP A 156 -9.28 16.64 10.90
N SER A 157 -8.20 15.88 10.71
CA SER A 157 -6.85 16.40 10.62
C SER A 157 -6.15 15.93 9.34
N THR A 158 -5.12 16.66 8.91
CA THR A 158 -4.26 16.26 7.80
C THR A 158 -3.59 14.89 8.01
N LYS A 159 -3.37 14.50 9.28
CA LYS A 159 -2.90 13.17 9.63
C LYS A 159 -3.94 12.09 9.34
N SER A 160 -5.21 12.35 9.67
CA SER A 160 -6.32 11.45 9.34
C SER A 160 -6.47 11.30 7.83
N GLU A 161 -6.42 12.42 7.08
CA GLU A 161 -6.49 12.40 5.62
C GLU A 161 -5.35 11.57 5.02
N TYR A 162 -4.12 11.78 5.47
CA TYR A 162 -2.96 11.00 5.05
C TYR A 162 -3.13 9.50 5.34
N LEU A 163 -3.59 9.12 6.53
CA LEU A 163 -3.83 7.70 6.88
C LEU A 163 -4.91 7.07 6.01
N ARG A 164 -6.01 7.80 5.72
CA ARG A 164 -7.07 7.32 4.83
C ARG A 164 -6.58 7.15 3.40
N GLU A 165 -5.75 8.08 2.91
CA GLU A 165 -5.11 7.96 1.60
C GLU A 165 -4.15 6.76 1.57
N ALA A 166 -3.35 6.57 2.61
CA ALA A 166 -2.45 5.42 2.73
C ALA A 166 -3.20 4.08 2.72
N ALA A 167 -4.31 3.97 3.45
CA ALA A 167 -5.18 2.78 3.42
C ALA A 167 -5.79 2.56 2.04
N PHE A 168 -6.19 3.64 1.38
CA PHE A 168 -6.74 3.62 0.05
C PHE A 168 -5.74 3.11 -0.99
N VAL A 169 -4.51 3.62 -0.97
CA VAL A 169 -3.42 3.17 -1.85
C VAL A 169 -3.01 1.73 -1.54
N ALA A 170 -3.07 1.30 -0.26
CA ALA A 170 -2.73 -0.06 0.14
C ALA A 170 -3.55 -1.13 -0.59
N CYS A 171 -4.78 -0.83 -0.99
CA CYS A 171 -5.62 -1.75 -1.75
C CYS A 171 -5.10 -2.05 -3.18
N ASP A 172 -4.14 -1.32 -3.69
CA ASP A 172 -3.47 -1.67 -4.95
C ASP A 172 -2.40 -2.77 -4.74
N TYR A 173 -2.00 -2.99 -3.49
CA TYR A 173 -0.90 -3.89 -3.12
C TYR A 173 -1.35 -5.09 -2.28
N PHE A 174 -2.47 -4.99 -1.57
CA PHE A 174 -2.96 -6.02 -0.64
C PHE A 174 -4.39 -6.42 -0.97
N ALA A 175 -4.73 -7.69 -0.75
CA ALA A 175 -6.10 -8.18 -0.91
C ALA A 175 -7.00 -7.69 0.22
N ASN A 176 -6.44 -7.55 1.43
CA ASN A 176 -7.17 -7.06 2.60
C ASN A 176 -6.41 -5.91 3.27
N VAL A 177 -7.13 -4.83 3.52
CA VAL A 177 -6.69 -3.65 4.28
C VAL A 177 -7.72 -3.41 5.37
N LEU A 178 -7.49 -3.98 6.55
CA LEU A 178 -8.38 -3.78 7.70
C LEU A 178 -7.96 -2.52 8.43
N THR A 179 -8.87 -1.57 8.50
CA THR A 179 -8.66 -0.25 9.12
C THR A 179 -9.33 -0.18 10.49
N PRO A 180 -9.12 0.90 11.27
CA PRO A 180 -9.85 1.11 12.53
C PRO A 180 -11.38 1.10 12.40
N ASP A 181 -11.93 1.31 11.22
CA ASP A 181 -13.39 1.20 10.98
C ASP A 181 -13.89 -0.24 10.89
N TYR A 182 -12.99 -1.23 10.72
CA TYR A 182 -13.39 -2.61 10.47
C TYR A 182 -14.01 -3.28 11.70
N ASN A 183 -13.32 -3.27 12.84
CA ASN A 183 -13.84 -3.78 14.12
C ASN A 183 -12.95 -3.36 15.29
N ALA A 184 -13.40 -3.66 16.52
CA ALA A 184 -12.69 -3.30 17.75
C ALA A 184 -11.27 -3.89 17.87
N ALA A 185 -10.97 -5.03 17.23
CA ALA A 185 -9.64 -5.63 17.25
C ALA A 185 -8.63 -4.85 16.41
N HIS A 186 -9.08 -4.08 15.43
CA HIS A 186 -8.26 -3.28 14.52
C HIS A 186 -8.32 -1.77 14.83
N HIS A 187 -8.89 -1.36 15.98
CA HIS A 187 -9.15 0.05 16.32
C HIS A 187 -7.89 0.94 16.38
N ASP A 188 -6.71 0.38 16.41
CA ASP A 188 -5.45 1.09 16.61
C ASP A 188 -4.35 0.78 15.60
N HIS A 189 -4.65 0.00 14.54
CA HIS A 189 -3.68 -0.36 13.51
C HIS A 189 -4.34 -0.68 12.17
N PHE A 190 -3.55 -0.65 11.09
CA PHE A 190 -3.86 -1.35 9.85
C PHE A 190 -3.41 -2.80 9.95
N HIS A 191 -4.24 -3.72 9.52
CA HIS A 191 -3.83 -5.07 9.19
C HIS A 191 -3.87 -5.22 7.67
N LEU A 192 -2.72 -5.53 7.06
CA LEU A 192 -2.54 -5.66 5.62
C LEU A 192 -2.21 -7.12 5.31
N ASP A 193 -2.95 -7.77 4.41
CA ASP A 193 -2.70 -9.16 4.05
C ASP A 193 -3.11 -9.54 2.62
N HIS A 194 -2.79 -10.78 2.24
CA HIS A 194 -3.07 -11.39 0.93
C HIS A 194 -4.06 -12.57 1.00
N ALA A 195 -4.91 -12.64 2.02
CA ALA A 195 -5.89 -13.73 2.09
C ALA A 195 -6.89 -13.68 0.93
N PRO A 196 -7.11 -14.80 0.22
CA PRO A 196 -7.93 -14.78 -1.00
C PRO A 196 -9.44 -14.70 -0.76
N ARG A 197 -9.90 -14.77 0.49
CA ARG A 197 -11.33 -14.94 0.83
C ARG A 197 -12.06 -13.73 1.35
N TYR A 198 -11.36 -12.67 1.71
CA TYR A 198 -11.95 -11.48 2.32
C TYR A 198 -11.34 -10.24 1.71
N SER A 199 -11.72 -9.90 0.49
CA SER A 199 -11.30 -8.61 -0.06
C SER A 199 -12.09 -7.51 0.64
N SER A 200 -11.42 -6.74 1.50
CA SER A 200 -11.94 -5.47 2.02
C SER A 200 -11.75 -4.34 1.02
N CYS A 201 -11.03 -4.62 -0.06
CA CYS A 201 -10.78 -3.72 -1.17
C CYS A 201 -11.70 -4.10 -2.33
N ASP A 202 -12.95 -3.63 -2.33
CA ASP A 202 -13.90 -3.88 -3.42
C ASP A 202 -13.46 -3.13 -4.68
N PRO A 203 -13.25 -3.83 -5.83
CA PRO A 203 -12.68 -3.22 -7.03
C PRO A 203 -13.55 -2.17 -7.70
N GLU A 204 -14.90 -2.26 -7.66
CA GLU A 204 -15.77 -1.41 -8.47
C GLU A 204 -16.04 -0.03 -7.87
N TRP A 205 -16.62 0.03 -6.69
CA TRP A 205 -16.91 1.32 -6.04
C TRP A 205 -15.63 2.03 -5.56
N TYR A 206 -14.62 1.26 -5.18
CA TYR A 206 -13.32 1.73 -4.78
C TYR A 206 -12.59 2.47 -5.90
N THR A 207 -12.55 1.90 -7.10
CA THR A 207 -11.98 2.56 -8.29
C THR A 207 -12.73 3.85 -8.62
N PHE A 208 -14.06 3.86 -8.48
CA PHE A 208 -14.89 5.05 -8.70
C PHE A 208 -14.57 6.18 -7.70
N LEU A 209 -14.49 5.87 -6.40
CA LEU A 209 -14.17 6.86 -5.36
C LEU A 209 -12.74 7.39 -5.50
N ARG A 210 -11.78 6.54 -5.87
CA ARG A 210 -10.40 6.93 -6.14
C ARG A 210 -10.29 7.94 -7.29
N LEU A 211 -11.01 7.72 -8.36
CA LEU A 211 -11.06 8.63 -9.50
C LEU A 211 -11.68 9.98 -9.11
N GLN A 212 -12.74 9.96 -8.28
CA GLN A 212 -13.38 11.19 -7.79
C GLN A 212 -12.48 11.97 -6.83
N TYR A 213 -11.84 11.28 -5.89
CA TYR A 213 -10.94 11.89 -4.90
C TYR A 213 -9.70 12.51 -5.56
N ARG A 214 -9.05 11.79 -6.50
CA ARG A 214 -7.90 12.34 -7.25
C ARG A 214 -8.31 13.54 -8.11
N LYS A 215 -9.48 13.53 -8.74
CA LYS A 215 -10.01 14.69 -9.48
C LYS A 215 -10.24 15.90 -8.58
N LEU A 216 -10.74 15.71 -7.36
CA LEU A 216 -10.94 16.79 -6.40
C LEU A 216 -9.61 17.36 -5.91
N LYS A 217 -8.60 16.52 -5.65
CA LYS A 217 -7.27 16.94 -5.16
C LYS A 217 -6.44 17.71 -6.20
N THR A 218 -6.74 17.55 -7.49
CA THR A 218 -6.08 18.30 -8.59
C THR A 218 -6.76 19.62 -8.93
N LEU A 219 -7.91 19.92 -8.33
CA LEU A 219 -8.68 21.15 -8.55
C LEU A 219 -8.43 22.23 -7.47
N PHE A 220 -7.70 21.88 -6.42
CA PHE A 220 -7.27 22.75 -5.31
C PHE A 220 -5.76 22.67 -5.08
#